data_2cf86bdc73ad70fd71000d73e241f207
#
_entry.id   2cf86bdc73ad70fd71000d73e241f207
#
_cell.length_a   1.000
_cell.length_b   1.000
_cell.length_c   1.000
_cell.angle_alpha   90.00
_cell.angle_beta   90.00
_cell.angle_gamma   90.00
#
_symmetry.space_group_name_H-M   'P 1'
#
loop_
_entity.id
_entity.type
_entity.pdbx_description
1 polymer ?
#
loop_
_entity_poly.entity_id
_entity_poly.type
_entity_poly.pdbx_seq_one_letter_code
_entity_poly.pdbx_strand_id
1 'polypeptide(L)'
;GPHLPSTGRIKHFKLLSVAGAYWRGDERNQMLQRIYGTVFDKKEQLEEHLKMLEEVKKRDHRKLGRELDLFSLHEEAGPGLAYWHPKGGRMRVLIEDHWRQRHYQEGYDILFTPHMGKEWLWQTSGHLNFYQDGMYSPMELDKANYYLKPMNCPFHIMIYNSNHHSYRELPLRW
;
A
#
# COMPACT_ATOMS: atom_id res chain seq x y z
N GLY A 1 22.38 0.88 -12.83
CA GLY A 1 23.00 2.19 -12.61
C GLY A 1 24.53 2.12 -12.65
N PRO A 2 25.23 3.25 -12.47
CA PRO A 2 26.69 3.28 -12.47
C PRO A 2 27.26 2.46 -11.32
N HIS A 3 28.34 1.77 -11.58
CA HIS A 3 29.03 0.93 -10.61
C HIS A 3 30.27 1.64 -10.05
N LEU A 4 30.58 1.37 -8.79
CA LEU A 4 31.85 1.80 -8.21
C LEU A 4 32.99 0.91 -8.73
N PRO A 5 34.13 1.49 -9.13
CA PRO A 5 35.27 0.71 -9.62
C PRO A 5 35.95 -0.13 -8.53
N SER A 6 35.76 0.19 -7.26
CA SER A 6 36.30 -0.54 -6.13
C SER A 6 35.49 -0.29 -4.86
N THR A 7 35.22 -1.34 -4.10
CA THR A 7 34.59 -1.27 -2.76
C THR A 7 35.47 -0.56 -1.73
N GLY A 8 36.78 -0.45 -1.97
CA GLY A 8 37.71 0.30 -1.10
C GLY A 8 37.42 1.80 -1.02
N ARG A 9 36.57 2.33 -1.92
CA ARG A 9 36.09 3.71 -1.85
C ARG A 9 34.98 3.90 -0.83
N ILE A 10 34.32 2.82 -0.38
CA ILE A 10 33.25 2.83 0.61
C ILE A 10 33.85 2.84 2.00
N LYS A 11 33.82 3.99 2.70
CA LYS A 11 34.42 4.14 4.03
C LYS A 11 33.37 4.12 5.15
N HIS A 12 32.19 4.67 4.88
CA HIS A 12 31.13 4.84 5.90
C HIS A 12 29.94 3.99 5.53
N PHE A 13 29.91 2.75 5.99
CA PHE A 13 28.83 1.79 5.74
C PHE A 13 28.40 1.07 7.01
N LYS A 14 27.20 0.53 7.00
CA LYS A 14 26.65 -0.33 8.05
C LYS A 14 25.83 -1.45 7.43
N LEU A 15 26.08 -2.70 7.86
CA LEU A 15 25.18 -3.81 7.57
C LEU A 15 24.00 -3.74 8.55
N LEU A 16 22.78 -3.81 8.01
CA LEU A 16 21.54 -3.58 8.76
C LEU A 16 20.81 -4.87 9.10
N SER A 17 20.64 -5.77 8.15
CA SER A 17 19.87 -6.99 8.33
C SER A 17 20.24 -8.06 7.31
N VAL A 18 19.82 -9.30 7.60
CA VAL A 18 19.92 -10.44 6.71
C VAL A 18 18.52 -11.04 6.56
N ALA A 19 18.15 -11.42 5.34
CA ALA A 19 16.90 -12.11 5.04
C ALA A 19 17.13 -13.22 3.99
N GLY A 20 16.28 -14.25 4.01
CA GLY A 20 16.22 -15.23 2.93
C GLY A 20 15.67 -14.60 1.65
N ALA A 21 16.18 -15.00 0.50
CA ALA A 21 15.66 -14.60 -0.79
C ALA A 21 15.89 -15.72 -1.81
N TYR A 22 14.86 -16.12 -2.53
CA TYR A 22 15.01 -17.08 -3.61
C TYR A 22 15.71 -16.45 -4.82
N TRP A 23 16.60 -17.21 -5.45
CA TRP A 23 17.27 -16.77 -6.66
C TRP A 23 16.25 -16.37 -7.73
N ARG A 24 16.38 -15.15 -8.25
CA ARG A 24 15.45 -14.54 -9.23
C ARG A 24 13.98 -14.43 -8.77
N GLY A 25 13.72 -14.50 -7.46
CA GLY A 25 12.37 -14.37 -6.92
C GLY A 25 11.47 -15.59 -7.10
N ASP A 26 11.99 -16.71 -7.57
CA ASP A 26 11.25 -17.96 -7.76
C ASP A 26 11.56 -18.92 -6.61
N GLU A 27 10.53 -19.30 -5.85
CA GLU A 27 10.65 -20.18 -4.67
C GLU A 27 11.15 -21.61 -5.00
N ARG A 28 11.08 -22.01 -6.26
CA ARG A 28 11.64 -23.28 -6.74
C ARG A 28 13.16 -23.25 -6.88
N ASN A 29 13.74 -22.09 -6.89
CA ASN A 29 15.19 -21.88 -6.97
C ASN A 29 15.85 -21.94 -5.59
N GLN A 30 17.18 -21.97 -5.61
CA GLN A 30 17.99 -21.98 -4.38
C GLN A 30 17.69 -20.74 -3.52
N MET A 31 17.47 -20.97 -2.22
CA MET A 31 17.38 -19.91 -1.23
C MET A 31 18.78 -19.38 -0.93
N LEU A 32 18.93 -18.07 -1.08
CA LEU A 32 20.15 -17.32 -0.78
C LEU A 32 19.95 -16.43 0.44
N GLN A 33 21.05 -15.95 1.01
CA GLN A 33 21.02 -14.90 2.02
C GLN A 33 21.14 -13.53 1.35
N ARG A 34 20.17 -12.65 1.61
CA ARG A 34 20.23 -11.25 1.19
C ARG A 34 20.67 -10.39 2.35
N ILE A 35 21.80 -9.73 2.17
CA ILE A 35 22.37 -8.83 3.18
C ILE A 35 21.99 -7.41 2.80
N TYR A 36 21.35 -6.70 3.71
CA TYR A 36 20.99 -5.29 3.56
C TYR A 36 22.01 -4.41 4.27
N GLY A 37 22.40 -3.33 3.63
CA GLY A 37 23.31 -2.36 4.20
C GLY A 37 23.02 -0.97 3.64
N THR A 38 23.66 0.02 4.26
CA THR A 38 23.62 1.41 3.81
C THR A 38 25.03 1.98 3.77
N VAL A 39 25.24 2.98 2.92
CA VAL A 39 26.51 3.65 2.73
C VAL A 39 26.30 5.15 2.56
N PHE A 40 27.22 5.95 3.10
CA PHE A 40 27.25 7.39 2.99
C PHE A 40 28.66 7.91 2.72
N ASP A 41 28.75 9.10 2.14
CA ASP A 41 30.04 9.74 1.85
C ASP A 41 30.75 10.23 3.11
N LYS A 42 29.97 10.61 4.13
CA LYS A 42 30.49 11.12 5.41
C LYS A 42 30.00 10.30 6.59
N LYS A 43 30.83 10.23 7.61
CA LYS A 43 30.53 9.50 8.85
C LYS A 43 29.30 10.09 9.56
N GLU A 44 29.19 11.41 9.61
CA GLU A 44 28.08 12.12 10.25
C GLU A 44 26.74 11.79 9.64
N GLN A 45 26.70 11.65 8.30
CA GLN A 45 25.47 11.25 7.59
C GLN A 45 25.04 9.82 7.93
N LEU A 46 26.00 8.91 8.05
CA LEU A 46 25.71 7.56 8.49
C LEU A 46 25.17 7.53 9.93
N GLU A 47 25.80 8.27 10.84
CA GLU A 47 25.36 8.36 12.25
C GLU A 47 23.95 8.96 12.35
N GLU A 48 23.67 10.01 11.61
CA GLU A 48 22.33 10.62 11.53
C GLU A 48 21.29 9.63 11.00
N HIS A 49 21.62 8.91 9.93
CA HIS A 49 20.75 7.88 9.36
C HIS A 49 20.47 6.74 10.35
N LEU A 50 21.47 6.25 11.05
CA LEU A 50 21.29 5.21 12.08
C LEU A 50 20.40 5.70 13.23
N LYS A 51 20.59 6.95 13.66
CA LYS A 51 19.73 7.59 14.65
C LYS A 51 18.29 7.71 14.18
N MET A 52 18.10 8.10 12.91
CA MET A 52 16.78 8.13 12.29
C MET A 52 16.13 6.74 12.29
N LEU A 53 16.87 5.68 11.95
CA LEU A 53 16.35 4.31 11.96
C LEU A 53 15.91 3.85 13.36
N GLU A 54 16.61 4.26 14.41
CA GLU A 54 16.20 4.01 15.80
C GLU A 54 14.91 4.74 16.15
N GLU A 55 14.78 6.00 15.74
CA GLU A 55 13.55 6.78 15.94
C GLU A 55 12.37 6.20 15.17
N VAL A 56 12.57 5.71 13.94
CA VAL A 56 11.54 5.02 13.15
C VAL A 56 10.99 3.81 13.90
N LYS A 57 11.86 3.00 14.53
CA LYS A 57 11.44 1.83 15.34
C LYS A 57 10.55 2.25 16.53
N LYS A 58 10.85 3.37 17.17
CA LYS A 58 10.05 3.89 18.28
C LYS A 58 8.68 4.38 17.82
N ARG A 59 8.58 4.85 16.56
CA ARG A 59 7.36 5.40 15.95
C ARG A 59 6.59 4.38 15.11
N ASP A 60 6.89 3.08 15.23
CA ASP A 60 6.14 2.04 14.53
C ASP A 60 4.66 2.10 14.93
N HIS A 61 3.78 2.23 13.93
CA HIS A 61 2.34 2.37 14.15
C HIS A 61 1.73 1.17 14.89
N ARG A 62 2.29 -0.04 14.75
CA ARG A 62 1.83 -1.23 15.47
C ARG A 62 2.12 -1.13 16.96
N LYS A 63 3.25 -0.51 17.32
CA LYS A 63 3.62 -0.23 18.70
C LYS A 63 2.77 0.90 19.26
N LEU A 64 2.80 2.07 18.60
CA LEU A 64 2.06 3.24 19.05
C LEU A 64 0.55 3.03 19.03
N GLY A 65 0.03 2.30 18.05
CA GLY A 65 -1.38 1.97 17.97
C GLY A 65 -1.89 1.22 19.20
N ARG A 66 -1.08 0.28 19.70
CA ARG A 66 -1.39 -0.47 20.92
C ARG A 66 -1.20 0.38 22.18
N GLU A 67 -0.04 1.05 22.31
CA GLU A 67 0.31 1.85 23.51
C GLU A 67 -0.65 3.01 23.74
N LEU A 68 -1.13 3.65 22.65
CA LEU A 68 -2.03 4.78 22.70
C LEU A 68 -3.52 4.41 22.58
N ASP A 69 -3.82 3.13 22.45
CA ASP A 69 -5.19 2.62 22.28
C ASP A 69 -5.89 3.21 21.06
N LEU A 70 -5.22 3.15 19.88
CA LEU A 70 -5.73 3.72 18.65
C LEU A 70 -6.53 2.73 17.81
N PHE A 71 -6.10 1.48 17.76
CA PHE A 71 -6.76 0.40 17.03
C PHE A 71 -6.33 -0.97 17.55
N SER A 72 -7.13 -1.98 17.23
CA SER A 72 -6.83 -3.40 17.49
C SER A 72 -7.00 -4.25 16.23
N LEU A 73 -6.38 -5.41 16.26
CA LEU A 73 -6.54 -6.48 15.27
C LEU A 73 -6.99 -7.73 16.02
N HIS A 74 -7.99 -8.43 15.50
CA HIS A 74 -8.55 -9.64 16.10
C HIS A 74 -8.46 -10.79 15.09
N GLU A 75 -7.78 -11.87 15.44
CA GLU A 75 -7.63 -13.03 14.56
C GLU A 75 -8.97 -13.67 14.25
N GLU A 76 -9.88 -13.70 15.23
CA GLU A 76 -11.24 -14.26 15.13
C GLU A 76 -12.09 -13.52 14.09
N ALA A 77 -11.81 -12.23 13.88
CA ALA A 77 -12.53 -11.40 12.94
C ALA A 77 -11.88 -11.33 11.55
N GLY A 78 -10.68 -11.88 11.44
CA GLY A 78 -9.88 -11.92 10.20
C GLY A 78 -8.58 -11.13 10.29
N PRO A 79 -7.47 -11.70 9.80
CA PRO A 79 -6.17 -11.06 9.87
C PRO A 79 -6.12 -9.76 9.04
N GLY A 80 -5.48 -8.74 9.59
CA GLY A 80 -5.28 -7.46 8.90
C GLY A 80 -6.47 -6.50 8.91
N LEU A 81 -7.61 -6.87 9.49
CA LEU A 81 -8.78 -6.00 9.64
C LEU A 81 -8.64 -5.15 10.89
N ALA A 82 -8.43 -3.84 10.71
CA ALA A 82 -8.22 -2.90 11.81
C ALA A 82 -9.54 -2.38 12.37
N TYR A 83 -9.69 -2.51 13.69
CA TYR A 83 -10.79 -1.96 14.47
C TYR A 83 -10.34 -0.66 15.12
N TRP A 84 -10.86 0.46 14.67
CA TRP A 84 -10.46 1.78 15.14
C TRP A 84 -11.16 2.11 16.46
N HIS A 85 -10.37 2.36 17.51
CA HIS A 85 -10.85 2.79 18.81
C HIS A 85 -11.18 4.30 18.80
N PRO A 86 -11.86 4.84 19.82
CA PRO A 86 -12.33 6.23 19.78
C PRO A 86 -11.26 7.28 19.49
N LYS A 87 -10.04 7.13 20.05
CA LYS A 87 -8.92 8.04 19.80
C LYS A 87 -8.41 7.91 18.36
N GLY A 88 -8.22 6.66 17.90
CA GLY A 88 -7.78 6.38 16.54
C GLY A 88 -8.80 6.81 15.49
N GLY A 89 -10.09 6.55 15.75
CA GLY A 89 -11.19 7.01 14.89
C GLY A 89 -11.20 8.53 14.74
N ARG A 90 -11.00 9.27 15.83
CA ARG A 90 -10.89 10.73 15.78
C ARG A 90 -9.69 11.21 14.96
N MET A 91 -8.51 10.59 15.14
CA MET A 91 -7.33 10.87 14.32
C MET A 91 -7.58 10.61 12.84
N ARG A 92 -8.22 9.49 12.53
CA ARG A 92 -8.57 9.12 11.16
C ARG A 92 -9.47 10.18 10.51
N VAL A 93 -10.53 10.60 11.18
CA VAL A 93 -11.42 11.66 10.68
C VAL A 93 -10.67 12.95 10.40
N LEU A 94 -9.79 13.39 11.29
CA LEU A 94 -8.98 14.61 11.08
C LEU A 94 -8.05 14.49 9.87
N ILE A 95 -7.43 13.35 9.66
CA ILE A 95 -6.56 13.09 8.50
C ILE A 95 -7.40 13.04 7.21
N GLU A 96 -8.52 12.35 7.23
CA GLU A 96 -9.43 12.25 6.08
C GLU A 96 -10.01 13.62 5.70
N ASP A 97 -10.36 14.45 6.67
CA ASP A 97 -10.87 15.82 6.44
C ASP A 97 -9.79 16.72 5.84
N HIS A 98 -8.57 16.66 6.39
CA HIS A 98 -7.43 17.41 5.84
C HIS A 98 -7.15 16.99 4.39
N TRP A 99 -7.11 15.68 4.12
CA TRP A 99 -6.90 15.12 2.80
C TRP A 99 -7.99 15.58 1.82
N ARG A 100 -9.26 15.48 2.22
CA ARG A 100 -10.43 15.87 1.41
C ARG A 100 -10.39 17.36 1.05
N GLN A 101 -10.13 18.22 2.03
CA GLN A 101 -10.00 19.65 1.82
C GLN A 101 -8.85 19.97 0.85
N ARG A 102 -7.72 19.30 1.01
CA ARG A 102 -6.56 19.48 0.13
C ARG A 102 -6.87 19.12 -1.31
N HIS A 103 -7.58 18.02 -1.54
CA HIS A 103 -7.98 17.59 -2.90
C HIS A 103 -8.92 18.61 -3.55
N TYR A 104 -9.91 19.11 -2.83
CA TYR A 104 -10.78 20.17 -3.35
C TYR A 104 -10.00 21.44 -3.70
N GLN A 105 -9.06 21.86 -2.87
CA GLN A 105 -8.21 23.04 -3.15
C GLN A 105 -7.37 22.88 -4.42
N GLU A 106 -6.94 21.63 -4.71
CA GLU A 106 -6.16 21.31 -5.91
C GLU A 106 -7.04 20.98 -7.13
N GLY A 107 -8.35 21.15 -7.02
CA GLY A 107 -9.33 20.97 -8.11
C GLY A 107 -9.62 19.50 -8.42
N TYR A 108 -9.54 18.61 -7.41
CA TYR A 108 -10.00 17.22 -7.50
C TYR A 108 -11.41 17.09 -6.93
N ASP A 109 -12.24 16.28 -7.58
CA ASP A 109 -13.50 15.79 -7.05
C ASP A 109 -13.32 14.44 -6.37
N ILE A 110 -14.18 14.14 -5.40
CA ILE A 110 -14.11 12.88 -4.63
C ILE A 110 -15.21 11.95 -5.12
N LEU A 111 -14.81 10.73 -5.46
CA LEU A 111 -15.72 9.67 -5.85
C LEU A 111 -15.94 8.67 -4.72
N PHE A 112 -17.16 8.14 -4.67
CA PHE A 112 -17.51 6.98 -3.82
C PHE A 112 -18.00 5.85 -4.73
N THR A 113 -17.39 4.68 -4.55
CA THR A 113 -17.72 3.49 -5.32
C THR A 113 -18.16 2.35 -4.42
N PRO A 114 -18.99 1.40 -4.91
CA PRO A 114 -19.37 0.21 -4.16
C PRO A 114 -18.16 -0.60 -3.70
N HIS A 115 -18.32 -1.37 -2.61
CA HIS A 115 -17.28 -2.29 -2.13
C HIS A 115 -17.30 -3.64 -2.84
N MET A 116 -18.38 -3.96 -3.53
CA MET A 116 -18.59 -5.21 -4.27
C MET A 116 -19.05 -4.92 -5.68
N GLY A 117 -18.70 -5.83 -6.62
CA GLY A 117 -19.13 -5.76 -8.01
C GLY A 117 -19.39 -7.13 -8.58
N LYS A 118 -20.27 -7.20 -9.60
CA LYS A 118 -20.55 -8.44 -10.33
C LYS A 118 -19.30 -8.97 -11.04
N GLU A 119 -19.25 -10.26 -11.20
CA GLU A 119 -18.17 -11.00 -11.88
C GLU A 119 -17.79 -10.39 -13.24
N TRP A 120 -18.78 -9.96 -14.02
CA TRP A 120 -18.57 -9.34 -15.34
C TRP A 120 -17.55 -8.18 -15.29
N LEU A 121 -17.60 -7.35 -14.24
CA LEU A 121 -16.67 -6.22 -14.09
C LEU A 121 -15.22 -6.68 -13.98
N TRP A 122 -15.00 -7.76 -13.24
CA TRP A 122 -13.69 -8.34 -12.96
C TRP A 122 -13.15 -9.16 -14.13
N GLN A 123 -14.05 -9.80 -14.89
CA GLN A 123 -13.70 -10.45 -16.15
C GLN A 123 -13.28 -9.42 -17.20
N THR A 124 -14.10 -8.38 -17.41
CA THR A 124 -13.86 -7.33 -18.42
C THR A 124 -12.56 -6.57 -18.14
N SER A 125 -12.27 -6.30 -16.89
CA SER A 125 -11.04 -5.61 -16.47
C SER A 125 -9.81 -6.52 -16.36
N GLY A 126 -9.95 -7.82 -16.57
CA GLY A 126 -8.86 -8.80 -16.52
C GLY A 126 -8.40 -9.19 -15.11
N HIS A 127 -9.04 -8.69 -14.05
CA HIS A 127 -8.64 -8.98 -12.67
C HIS A 127 -8.73 -10.46 -12.33
N LEU A 128 -9.73 -11.17 -12.82
CA LEU A 128 -9.85 -12.62 -12.57
C LEU A 128 -8.74 -13.45 -13.24
N ASN A 129 -8.11 -12.92 -14.31
CA ASN A 129 -7.00 -13.61 -14.96
C ASN A 129 -5.67 -13.42 -14.26
N PHE A 130 -5.44 -12.25 -13.60
CA PHE A 130 -4.15 -11.88 -13.05
C PHE A 130 -4.09 -11.86 -11.53
N TYR A 131 -5.24 -11.67 -10.85
CA TYR A 131 -5.29 -11.42 -9.41
C TYR A 131 -6.21 -12.37 -8.66
N GLN A 132 -6.73 -13.41 -9.30
CA GLN A 132 -7.71 -14.33 -8.71
C GLN A 132 -7.24 -14.90 -7.37
N ASP A 133 -5.98 -15.30 -7.26
CA ASP A 133 -5.38 -15.87 -6.05
C ASP A 133 -5.33 -14.87 -4.87
N GLY A 134 -5.35 -13.58 -5.16
CA GLY A 134 -5.37 -12.49 -4.17
C GLY A 134 -6.75 -11.91 -3.90
N MET A 135 -7.80 -12.46 -4.48
CA MET A 135 -9.18 -12.01 -4.29
C MET A 135 -9.92 -12.93 -3.32
N TYR A 136 -10.84 -12.35 -2.55
CA TYR A 136 -11.80 -13.16 -1.79
C TYR A 136 -12.66 -14.00 -2.73
N SER A 137 -13.07 -15.18 -2.27
CA SER A 137 -14.00 -16.04 -3.00
C SER A 137 -15.30 -15.28 -3.34
N PRO A 138 -15.91 -15.55 -4.51
CA PRO A 138 -17.17 -14.91 -4.86
C PRO A 138 -18.29 -15.27 -3.90
N MET A 139 -19.21 -14.34 -3.74
CA MET A 139 -20.49 -14.57 -3.06
C MET A 139 -21.57 -14.70 -4.12
N GLU A 140 -22.27 -15.83 -4.12
CA GLU A 140 -23.42 -16.02 -5.00
C GLU A 140 -24.64 -15.33 -4.42
N LEU A 141 -25.24 -14.42 -5.18
CA LEU A 141 -26.47 -13.72 -4.85
C LEU A 141 -27.36 -13.63 -6.09
N ASP A 142 -28.60 -14.08 -6.00
CA ASP A 142 -29.58 -14.06 -7.09
C ASP A 142 -29.05 -14.69 -8.42
N LYS A 143 -28.37 -15.83 -8.30
CA LYS A 143 -27.73 -16.55 -9.42
C LYS A 143 -26.63 -15.77 -10.16
N ALA A 144 -26.03 -14.80 -9.49
CA ALA A 144 -24.89 -14.04 -9.99
C ALA A 144 -23.77 -14.04 -8.95
N ASN A 145 -22.53 -14.07 -9.42
CA ASN A 145 -21.35 -13.97 -8.58
C ASN A 145 -20.97 -12.51 -8.34
N TYR A 146 -20.73 -12.17 -7.06
CA TYR A 146 -20.21 -10.89 -6.62
C TYR A 146 -18.86 -11.07 -5.92
N TYR A 147 -17.95 -10.17 -6.18
CA TYR A 147 -16.62 -10.15 -5.58
C TYR A 147 -16.43 -8.89 -4.74
N LEU A 148 -15.77 -9.04 -3.59
CA LEU A 148 -15.23 -7.90 -2.87
C LEU A 148 -14.11 -7.27 -3.72
N LYS A 149 -14.12 -5.97 -3.87
CA LYS A 149 -13.18 -5.28 -4.77
C LYS A 149 -11.73 -5.37 -4.25
N PRO A 150 -10.78 -5.86 -5.05
CA PRO A 150 -9.36 -5.77 -4.73
C PRO A 150 -8.81 -4.36 -5.02
N MET A 151 -9.40 -3.65 -5.98
CA MET A 151 -8.99 -2.32 -6.45
C MET A 151 -10.19 -1.50 -6.89
N ASN A 152 -10.04 -0.18 -6.89
CA ASN A 152 -11.09 0.75 -7.31
C ASN A 152 -11.15 0.99 -8.84
N CYS A 153 -10.06 0.68 -9.58
CA CYS A 153 -9.90 1.05 -10.98
C CYS A 153 -11.10 0.75 -11.88
N PRO A 154 -11.69 -0.47 -11.89
CA PRO A 154 -12.83 -0.77 -12.76
C PRO A 154 -14.06 0.06 -12.45
N PHE A 155 -14.29 0.43 -11.19
CA PHE A 155 -15.43 1.29 -10.81
C PHE A 155 -15.25 2.73 -11.27
N HIS A 156 -14.02 3.26 -11.25
CA HIS A 156 -13.74 4.59 -11.79
C HIS A 156 -13.98 4.63 -13.30
N ILE A 157 -13.59 3.56 -14.02
CA ILE A 157 -13.90 3.45 -15.45
C ILE A 157 -15.42 3.38 -15.71
N MET A 158 -16.19 2.72 -14.85
CA MET A 158 -17.66 2.72 -14.95
C MET A 158 -18.23 4.12 -14.80
N ILE A 159 -17.72 4.92 -13.85
CA ILE A 159 -18.14 6.32 -13.68
C ILE A 159 -17.76 7.14 -14.92
N TYR A 160 -16.53 7.00 -15.41
CA TYR A 160 -16.08 7.67 -16.63
C TYR A 160 -16.99 7.35 -17.82
N ASN A 161 -17.33 6.08 -18.01
CA ASN A 161 -18.17 5.63 -19.12
C ASN A 161 -19.66 5.96 -18.97
N SER A 162 -20.11 6.46 -17.82
CA SER A 162 -21.50 6.85 -17.60
C SER A 162 -21.90 8.13 -18.32
N ASN A 163 -20.91 8.92 -18.75
CA ASN A 163 -21.11 10.17 -19.49
C ASN A 163 -20.18 10.24 -20.71
N HIS A 164 -20.56 11.08 -21.68
CA HIS A 164 -19.68 11.43 -22.79
C HIS A 164 -18.78 12.59 -22.37
N HIS A 165 -17.48 12.40 -22.52
CA HIS A 165 -16.47 13.41 -22.21
C HIS A 165 -15.84 13.99 -23.46
N SER A 166 -15.73 15.31 -23.52
CA SER A 166 -14.96 15.99 -24.54
C SER A 166 -13.46 16.00 -24.17
N TYR A 167 -12.58 15.92 -25.16
CA TYR A 167 -11.14 16.11 -24.92
C TYR A 167 -10.79 17.46 -24.27
N ARG A 168 -11.70 18.45 -24.35
CA ARG A 168 -11.54 19.77 -23.74
C ARG A 168 -11.78 19.78 -22.23
N GLU A 169 -12.39 18.74 -21.68
CA GLU A 169 -12.63 18.56 -20.25
C GLU A 169 -11.43 17.90 -19.53
N LEU A 170 -10.47 17.40 -20.32
CA LEU A 170 -9.28 16.72 -19.80
C LEU A 170 -8.22 17.72 -19.28
N PRO A 171 -7.49 17.37 -18.23
CA PRO A 171 -7.59 16.13 -17.46
C PRO A 171 -8.78 16.14 -16.48
N LEU A 172 -9.51 15.02 -16.39
CA LEU A 172 -10.47 14.78 -15.32
C LEU A 172 -9.67 14.46 -14.03
N ARG A 173 -10.03 15.13 -12.96
CA ARG A 173 -9.35 15.00 -11.65
C ARG A 173 -10.33 14.47 -10.61
N TRP A 174 -10.21 13.16 -10.36
CA TRP A 174 -11.05 12.45 -9.42
C TRP A 174 -10.22 11.71 -8.38
#